data_ac63109bf27248d1da3631dadfc8dbd1
#
_entry.id   ac63109bf27248d1da3631dadfc8dbd1
#
_cell.length_a   1.000
_cell.length_b   1.000
_cell.length_c   1.000
_cell.angle_alpha   90.00
_cell.angle_beta   90.00
_cell.angle_gamma   90.00
#
_symmetry.space_group_name_H-M   'P 1'
#
loop_
_entity.id
_entity.type
_entity.pdbx_description
1 polymer ?
#
loop_
_entity_poly.entity_id
_entity_poly.type
_entity_poly.pdbx_seq_one_letter_code
_entity_poly.pdbx_strand_id
1 'polypeptide(L)'
;MAMEVVKKVAKKQLRQMGIKRAHLNVLQYWVPYTCGDGKAFAPDAITVELTFRCNLSCQMCPLDIPRVMYNRANHEYVAERKKEEMTTAEVLTLVDDVADMGVKRITLTGGEAFLRTDIFEILARIKQRGLRVCVNTNGWFLGKAQAKRIVEMGVDEMSISVDGPNETHDFIRRREGSFKHILDSLTNLEEARQELGRENPGVGITCTISALNQSNFSEVLDALKDYKVITSIEFEYMFYTERWAEKATEKLIPLPVAPKEEDQVLPFYLRDIDVDIFHAEVQKTLAKAKQYKLNAAFQPPITDKEGIGKRFFDVTHAYVETCFYPWKAARVNPYGDVYSCSIDVAFGNIRQAPFSKLWNGDSYQTFRRTLKEQGIFPKCTKCCALSDRVWDQLPQIKL
;
A
#
# COMPACT_ATOMS: atom_id res chain seq x y z
N MET A 1 24.03 16.86 -6.63
CA MET A 1 24.08 18.35 -6.85
C MET A 1 23.24 18.78 -8.05
N ALA A 2 23.42 18.21 -9.25
CA ALA A 2 22.63 18.61 -10.44
C ALA A 2 21.10 18.47 -10.27
N MET A 3 20.61 17.34 -9.81
CA MET A 3 19.15 17.14 -9.58
C MET A 3 18.54 18.12 -8.60
N GLU A 4 19.24 18.53 -7.54
CA GLU A 4 18.73 19.53 -6.58
C GLU A 4 18.64 20.93 -7.20
N VAL A 5 19.56 21.27 -8.09
CA VAL A 5 19.51 22.53 -8.84
C VAL A 5 18.31 22.54 -9.77
N VAL A 6 18.11 21.46 -10.56
CA VAL A 6 16.94 21.30 -11.43
C VAL A 6 15.63 21.40 -10.65
N LYS A 7 15.55 20.71 -9.50
CA LYS A 7 14.39 20.78 -8.61
C LYS A 7 14.08 22.18 -8.12
N LYS A 8 15.11 22.96 -7.74
CA LYS A 8 14.93 24.36 -7.31
C LYS A 8 14.43 25.25 -8.45
N VAL A 9 14.99 25.11 -9.65
CA VAL A 9 14.58 25.87 -10.83
C VAL A 9 13.14 25.55 -11.20
N ALA A 10 12.80 24.26 -11.36
CA ALA A 10 11.45 23.82 -11.67
C ALA A 10 10.42 24.29 -10.61
N LYS A 11 10.77 24.22 -9.34
CA LYS A 11 9.91 24.72 -8.25
C LYS A 11 9.65 26.23 -8.35
N LYS A 12 10.66 27.03 -8.74
CA LYS A 12 10.50 28.46 -8.96
C LYS A 12 9.57 28.77 -10.15
N GLN A 13 9.78 28.07 -11.29
CA GLN A 13 8.96 28.23 -12.48
C GLN A 13 7.49 27.87 -12.22
N LEU A 14 7.22 26.71 -11.61
CA LEU A 14 5.87 26.26 -11.28
C LEU A 14 5.15 27.24 -10.34
N ARG A 15 5.86 27.82 -9.36
CA ARG A 15 5.28 28.86 -8.49
C ARG A 15 4.91 30.12 -9.29
N GLN A 16 5.74 30.56 -10.23
CA GLN A 16 5.46 31.69 -11.10
C GLN A 16 4.23 31.45 -11.99
N MET A 17 3.98 30.18 -12.35
CA MET A 17 2.79 29.76 -13.11
C MET A 17 1.54 29.57 -12.23
N GLY A 18 1.58 29.92 -10.94
CA GLY A 18 0.44 29.81 -10.02
C GLY A 18 0.15 28.40 -9.53
N ILE A 19 1.06 27.43 -9.72
CA ILE A 19 0.87 26.05 -9.29
C ILE A 19 0.86 25.98 -7.76
N LYS A 20 -0.18 25.39 -7.20
CA LYS A 20 -0.37 25.24 -5.75
C LYS A 20 0.78 24.46 -5.11
N ARG A 21 1.15 24.82 -3.89
CA ARG A 21 2.25 24.22 -3.12
C ARG A 21 2.14 22.69 -3.01
N ALA A 22 0.92 22.16 -2.90
CA ALA A 22 0.65 20.72 -2.84
C ALA A 22 1.16 19.96 -4.08
N HIS A 23 1.04 20.54 -5.26
CA HIS A 23 1.50 19.93 -6.50
C HIS A 23 3.02 20.00 -6.69
N LEU A 24 3.73 20.82 -5.93
CA LEU A 24 5.18 20.91 -6.01
C LEU A 24 5.89 19.68 -5.42
N ASN A 25 5.17 18.85 -4.66
CA ASN A 25 5.71 17.59 -4.13
C ASN A 25 6.04 16.60 -5.25
N VAL A 26 5.37 16.70 -6.38
CA VAL A 26 5.62 15.88 -7.57
C VAL A 26 7.07 15.99 -8.05
N LEU A 27 7.71 17.14 -7.84
CA LEU A 27 9.11 17.34 -8.21
C LEU A 27 10.08 16.42 -7.46
N GLN A 28 9.64 15.84 -6.34
CA GLN A 28 10.47 14.91 -5.56
C GLN A 28 10.80 13.64 -6.36
N TYR A 29 9.88 13.17 -7.19
CA TYR A 29 10.09 11.99 -8.02
C TYR A 29 10.20 12.31 -9.51
N TRP A 30 9.58 13.37 -9.98
CA TRP A 30 9.64 13.76 -11.39
C TRP A 30 11.05 14.19 -11.83
N VAL A 31 11.72 15.01 -11.04
CA VAL A 31 13.08 15.44 -11.38
C VAL A 31 14.04 14.25 -11.52
N PRO A 32 14.12 13.33 -10.54
CA PRO A 32 14.97 12.17 -10.70
C PRO A 32 14.49 11.21 -11.81
N TYR A 33 13.19 11.08 -12.03
CA TYR A 33 12.68 10.31 -13.17
C TYR A 33 13.17 10.88 -14.51
N THR A 34 13.15 12.19 -14.67
CA THR A 34 13.48 12.87 -15.93
C THR A 34 14.98 12.89 -16.19
N CYS A 35 15.77 13.28 -15.20
CA CYS A 35 17.22 13.56 -15.37
C CYS A 35 18.13 12.82 -14.38
N GLY A 36 17.62 11.86 -13.61
CA GLY A 36 18.37 11.17 -12.56
C GLY A 36 19.12 9.92 -13.03
N ASP A 37 18.92 9.46 -14.25
CA ASP A 37 19.51 8.23 -14.77
C ASP A 37 19.37 7.03 -13.82
N GLY A 38 18.14 6.79 -13.39
CA GLY A 38 17.81 5.74 -12.41
C GLY A 38 18.05 6.12 -10.94
N LYS A 39 18.75 7.20 -10.65
CA LYS A 39 18.87 7.72 -9.27
C LYS A 39 17.59 8.40 -8.82
N ALA A 40 17.36 8.40 -7.50
CA ALA A 40 16.21 9.06 -6.88
C ALA A 40 16.65 9.88 -5.66
N PHE A 41 15.85 10.89 -5.28
CA PHE A 41 15.95 11.48 -3.95
C PHE A 41 15.55 10.46 -2.88
N ALA A 42 15.70 10.78 -1.61
CA ALA A 42 15.14 9.97 -0.54
C ALA A 42 13.65 9.70 -0.79
N PRO A 43 13.14 8.47 -0.59
CA PRO A 43 11.72 8.20 -0.77
C PRO A 43 10.87 9.00 0.21
N ASP A 44 9.66 9.38 -0.19
CA ASP A 44 8.72 10.05 0.71
C ASP A 44 8.25 9.13 1.83
N ALA A 45 8.12 7.85 1.52
CA ALA A 45 7.68 6.81 2.45
C ALA A 45 8.37 5.47 2.18
N ILE A 46 8.51 4.67 3.22
CA ILE A 46 8.81 3.25 3.09
C ILE A 46 7.71 2.42 3.77
N THR A 47 7.45 1.25 3.21
CA THR A 47 6.59 0.24 3.83
C THR A 47 7.47 -0.84 4.43
N VAL A 48 7.31 -1.12 5.71
CA VAL A 48 8.03 -2.19 6.41
C VAL A 48 7.02 -3.27 6.77
N GLU A 49 7.19 -4.43 6.16
CA GLU A 49 6.42 -5.63 6.50
C GLU A 49 7.10 -6.30 7.68
N LEU A 50 6.51 -6.19 8.86
CA LEU A 50 7.15 -6.61 10.10
C LEU A 50 7.18 -8.13 10.28
N THR A 51 6.17 -8.82 9.74
CA THR A 51 6.01 -10.28 9.83
C THR A 51 5.03 -10.75 8.76
N PHE A 52 5.17 -11.99 8.29
CA PHE A 52 4.13 -12.62 7.46
C PHE A 52 3.13 -13.46 8.26
N ARG A 53 3.29 -13.51 9.58
CA ARG A 53 2.30 -14.15 10.45
C ARG A 53 1.02 -13.30 10.50
N CYS A 54 -0.13 -13.98 10.47
CA CYS A 54 -1.43 -13.34 10.60
C CYS A 54 -2.37 -14.23 11.43
N ASN A 55 -3.29 -13.61 12.15
CA ASN A 55 -4.36 -14.31 12.87
C ASN A 55 -5.59 -14.56 12.01
N LEU A 56 -5.58 -14.11 10.75
CA LEU A 56 -6.63 -14.31 9.75
C LEU A 56 -6.09 -15.12 8.56
N SER A 57 -7.02 -15.69 7.77
CA SER A 57 -6.74 -16.40 6.51
C SER A 57 -7.65 -15.93 5.38
N CYS A 58 -7.64 -14.63 5.12
CA CYS A 58 -8.53 -13.97 4.17
C CYS A 58 -8.47 -14.58 2.78
N GLN A 59 -9.63 -14.71 2.12
CA GLN A 59 -9.73 -15.36 0.80
C GLN A 59 -8.89 -14.67 -0.27
N MET A 60 -8.77 -13.32 -0.22
CA MET A 60 -8.07 -12.53 -1.22
C MET A 60 -6.65 -12.13 -0.83
N CYS A 61 -6.14 -12.60 0.29
CA CYS A 61 -4.82 -12.18 0.78
C CYS A 61 -3.70 -12.70 -0.14
N PRO A 62 -2.85 -11.82 -0.70
CA PRO A 62 -1.76 -12.26 -1.56
C PRO A 62 -0.67 -13.05 -0.81
N LEU A 63 -0.57 -12.87 0.51
CA LEU A 63 0.31 -13.66 1.37
C LEU A 63 -0.27 -15.03 1.65
N ASP A 64 -1.58 -15.18 1.53
CA ASP A 64 -2.32 -16.41 1.81
C ASP A 64 -2.80 -17.13 0.55
N ILE A 65 -2.80 -16.47 -0.59
CA ILE A 65 -3.04 -17.15 -1.88
C ILE A 65 -2.24 -18.44 -1.96
N PRO A 66 -1.00 -18.43 -1.65
CA PRO A 66 -0.33 -19.67 -1.46
C PRO A 66 -0.86 -20.49 -0.32
N ARG A 67 -1.26 -20.07 0.81
CA ARG A 67 -1.83 -20.90 1.86
C ARG A 67 -3.16 -21.53 1.50
N VAL A 68 -3.95 -20.83 0.74
CA VAL A 68 -5.25 -21.33 0.26
C VAL A 68 -5.09 -22.30 -0.90
N MET A 69 -4.07 -22.07 -1.67
CA MET A 69 -3.77 -22.93 -2.81
C MET A 69 -2.80 -24.01 -2.50
N TYR A 70 -2.01 -23.96 -1.40
CA TYR A 70 -1.12 -24.75 -1.03
C TYR A 70 -1.10 -25.22 0.27
N ASN A 71 -1.36 -24.65 0.63
CA ASN A 71 -1.02 -25.30 1.27
C ASN A 71 0.15 -25.49 2.04
N ARG A 72 0.39 -26.46 2.60
CA ARG A 72 1.53 -26.84 3.42
C ARG A 72 2.86 -26.21 3.05
N ALA A 73 3.16 -26.08 1.75
CA ALA A 73 4.46 -25.58 1.29
C ALA A 73 4.80 -24.19 1.83
N ASN A 74 3.86 -23.28 1.84
CA ASN A 74 4.15 -22.00 2.42
C ASN A 74 4.06 -21.94 3.93
N HIS A 75 3.31 -22.83 4.56
CA HIS A 75 3.43 -23.01 5.98
C HIS A 75 4.83 -23.48 6.36
N GLU A 76 5.38 -24.41 5.62
CA GLU A 76 6.77 -24.83 5.78
C GLU A 76 7.73 -23.69 5.44
N TYR A 77 7.52 -23.01 4.31
CA TYR A 77 8.32 -21.85 3.90
C TYR A 77 8.23 -20.68 4.91
N VAL A 78 7.04 -20.32 5.34
CA VAL A 78 6.85 -19.29 6.36
C VAL A 78 7.36 -19.75 7.73
N ALA A 79 7.19 -21.01 8.07
CA ALA A 79 7.70 -21.57 9.32
C ALA A 79 9.23 -21.66 9.35
N GLU A 80 9.86 -22.05 8.26
CA GLU A 80 11.32 -22.04 8.14
C GLU A 80 11.88 -20.61 8.19
N ARG A 81 11.32 -19.71 7.38
CA ARG A 81 11.75 -18.31 7.34
C ARG A 81 11.34 -17.49 8.57
N LYS A 82 10.40 -17.94 9.36
CA LYS A 82 10.04 -17.29 10.62
C LYS A 82 11.25 -17.08 11.56
N LYS A 83 12.22 -17.95 11.51
CA LYS A 83 13.46 -17.85 12.28
C LYS A 83 14.39 -16.74 11.73
N GLU A 84 14.15 -16.28 10.51
CA GLU A 84 14.95 -15.28 9.81
C GLU A 84 14.31 -13.89 9.79
N GLU A 85 13.09 -13.72 10.35
CA GLU A 85 12.45 -12.40 10.44
C GLU A 85 13.37 -11.41 11.15
N MET A 86 13.34 -10.16 10.70
CA MET A 86 14.13 -9.07 11.31
C MET A 86 13.92 -9.02 12.81
N THR A 87 15.00 -9.00 13.55
CA THR A 87 15.02 -8.75 15.00
C THR A 87 14.58 -7.31 15.28
N THR A 88 14.18 -7.01 16.52
CA THR A 88 13.89 -5.64 16.94
C THR A 88 15.05 -4.71 16.62
N ALA A 89 16.27 -5.10 16.94
CA ALA A 89 17.47 -4.29 16.69
C ALA A 89 17.68 -3.98 15.20
N GLU A 90 17.45 -4.94 14.30
CA GLU A 90 17.54 -4.72 12.85
C GLU A 90 16.47 -3.74 12.36
N VAL A 91 15.23 -3.86 12.86
CA VAL A 91 14.14 -2.92 12.52
C VAL A 91 14.44 -1.52 13.03
N LEU A 92 14.96 -1.37 14.27
CA LEU A 92 15.34 -0.07 14.82
C LEU A 92 16.49 0.56 14.02
N THR A 93 17.48 -0.23 13.61
CA THR A 93 18.58 0.22 12.74
C THR A 93 18.05 0.71 11.39
N LEU A 94 17.09 -0.02 10.78
CA LEU A 94 16.43 0.42 9.54
C LEU A 94 15.70 1.75 9.75
N VAL A 95 14.96 1.91 10.85
CA VAL A 95 14.26 3.16 11.20
C VAL A 95 15.25 4.33 11.29
N ASP A 96 16.40 4.12 11.91
CA ASP A 96 17.44 5.15 12.04
C ASP A 96 18.03 5.53 10.68
N ASP A 97 18.41 4.55 9.87
CA ASP A 97 19.00 4.76 8.55
C ASP A 97 18.06 5.55 7.63
N VAL A 98 16.76 5.19 7.59
CA VAL A 98 15.81 5.89 6.74
C VAL A 98 15.46 7.30 7.26
N ALA A 99 15.49 7.50 8.57
CA ALA A 99 15.30 8.83 9.17
C ALA A 99 16.47 9.76 8.80
N ASP A 100 17.71 9.27 8.92
CA ASP A 100 18.92 10.01 8.53
C ASP A 100 18.95 10.33 7.03
N MET A 101 18.38 9.45 6.21
CA MET A 101 18.23 9.65 4.78
C MET A 101 17.20 10.76 4.43
N GLY A 102 16.31 11.12 5.36
CA GLY A 102 15.28 12.14 5.18
C GLY A 102 13.94 11.61 4.70
N VAL A 103 13.67 10.30 4.85
CA VAL A 103 12.33 9.72 4.72
C VAL A 103 11.39 10.42 5.71
N LYS A 104 10.12 10.59 5.34
CA LYS A 104 9.17 11.32 6.18
C LYS A 104 8.14 10.43 6.85
N ARG A 105 7.85 9.27 6.26
CA ARG A 105 6.81 8.36 6.74
C ARG A 105 7.25 6.91 6.63
N ILE A 106 6.90 6.13 7.66
CA ILE A 106 6.97 4.68 7.64
C ILE A 106 5.54 4.14 7.72
N THR A 107 5.21 3.19 6.84
CA THR A 107 4.01 2.37 6.96
C THR A 107 4.41 1.01 7.49
N LEU A 108 3.89 0.62 8.64
CA LEU A 108 4.07 -0.71 9.19
C LEU A 108 2.93 -1.61 8.72
N THR A 109 3.26 -2.79 8.22
CA THR A 109 2.31 -3.76 7.70
C THR A 109 2.87 -5.18 7.82
N GLY A 110 2.36 -6.11 7.03
CA GLY A 110 2.78 -7.50 6.96
C GLY A 110 1.58 -8.41 6.87
N GLY A 111 1.60 -9.55 7.58
CA GLY A 111 0.38 -10.31 7.86
C GLY A 111 -0.50 -9.51 8.82
N GLU A 112 -0.11 -9.49 10.10
CA GLU A 112 -0.69 -8.57 11.10
C GLU A 112 0.42 -8.00 11.97
N ALA A 113 0.62 -6.69 11.90
CA ALA A 113 1.72 -6.01 12.59
C ALA A 113 1.65 -6.15 14.12
N PHE A 114 0.44 -6.19 14.68
CA PHE A 114 0.24 -6.34 16.12
C PHE A 114 0.48 -7.75 16.68
N LEU A 115 0.83 -8.72 15.84
CA LEU A 115 1.35 -10.01 16.29
C LEU A 115 2.81 -9.94 16.75
N ARG A 116 3.53 -8.87 16.44
CA ARG A 116 4.86 -8.65 17.00
C ARG A 116 4.76 -8.08 18.40
N THR A 117 5.42 -8.72 19.34
CA THR A 117 5.44 -8.29 20.76
C THR A 117 6.19 -6.98 20.96
N ASP A 118 7.11 -6.65 20.07
CA ASP A 118 7.95 -5.44 20.07
C ASP A 118 7.37 -4.27 19.27
N ILE A 119 6.14 -4.38 18.75
CA ILE A 119 5.52 -3.34 17.91
C ILE A 119 5.56 -1.94 18.55
N PHE A 120 5.32 -1.87 19.86
CA PHE A 120 5.31 -0.59 20.57
C PHE A 120 6.71 0.00 20.75
N GLU A 121 7.76 -0.82 20.84
CA GLU A 121 9.14 -0.36 20.84
C GLU A 121 9.52 0.22 19.48
N ILE A 122 9.12 -0.44 18.40
CA ILE A 122 9.31 0.03 17.03
C ILE A 122 8.59 1.36 16.82
N LEU A 123 7.31 1.47 17.22
CA LEU A 123 6.54 2.71 17.14
C LEU A 123 7.20 3.86 17.92
N ALA A 124 7.69 3.57 19.13
CA ALA A 124 8.39 4.56 19.96
C ALA A 124 9.63 5.10 19.24
N ARG A 125 10.44 4.22 18.61
CA ARG A 125 11.62 4.64 17.85
C ARG A 125 11.27 5.49 16.65
N ILE A 126 10.24 5.12 15.89
CA ILE A 126 9.77 5.91 14.74
C ILE A 126 9.37 7.32 15.18
N LYS A 127 8.60 7.43 16.27
CA LYS A 127 8.18 8.74 16.80
C LYS A 127 9.35 9.53 17.37
N GLN A 128 10.29 8.88 18.05
CA GLN A 128 11.52 9.51 18.58
C GLN A 128 12.38 10.11 17.46
N ARG A 129 12.41 9.45 16.29
CA ARG A 129 13.12 9.95 15.08
C ARG A 129 12.34 11.03 14.33
N GLY A 130 11.18 11.47 14.82
CA GLY A 130 10.35 12.50 14.19
C GLY A 130 9.65 12.08 12.91
N LEU A 131 9.56 10.78 12.63
CA LEU A 131 8.88 10.25 11.47
C LEU A 131 7.36 10.15 11.71
N ARG A 132 6.58 10.31 10.64
CA ARG A 132 5.18 9.93 10.66
C ARG A 132 5.06 8.42 10.53
N VAL A 133 4.06 7.84 11.20
CA VAL A 133 3.80 6.42 11.14
C VAL A 133 2.34 6.13 10.79
N CYS A 134 2.13 5.22 9.83
CA CYS A 134 0.86 4.58 9.57
C CYS A 134 0.99 3.09 9.93
N VAL A 135 -0.02 2.52 10.57
CA VAL A 135 -0.07 1.07 10.84
C VAL A 135 -1.26 0.46 10.13
N ASN A 136 -0.98 -0.49 9.23
CA ASN A 136 -2.02 -1.30 8.59
C ASN A 136 -2.34 -2.48 9.50
N THR A 137 -3.63 -2.69 9.77
CA THR A 137 -4.11 -3.76 10.66
C THR A 137 -5.48 -4.27 10.26
N ASN A 138 -5.75 -5.50 10.63
CA ASN A 138 -7.10 -6.08 10.52
C ASN A 138 -8.03 -5.69 11.70
N GLY A 139 -7.55 -4.89 12.64
CA GLY A 139 -8.33 -4.38 13.77
C GLY A 139 -8.50 -5.36 14.95
N TRP A 140 -8.14 -6.61 14.81
CA TRP A 140 -8.41 -7.64 15.83
C TRP A 140 -7.79 -7.36 17.20
N PHE A 141 -6.62 -6.74 17.24
CA PHE A 141 -5.83 -6.54 18.45
C PHE A 141 -5.99 -5.16 19.09
N LEU A 142 -6.90 -4.32 18.59
CA LEU A 142 -7.10 -2.94 19.07
C LEU A 142 -8.10 -2.87 20.25
N GLY A 143 -7.84 -3.62 21.32
CA GLY A 143 -8.58 -3.49 22.56
C GLY A 143 -8.30 -2.15 23.26
N LYS A 144 -9.05 -1.84 24.35
CA LYS A 144 -8.97 -0.54 25.07
C LYS A 144 -7.53 -0.15 25.45
N ALA A 145 -6.77 -1.10 26.00
CA ALA A 145 -5.39 -0.83 26.42
C ALA A 145 -4.47 -0.49 25.25
N GLN A 146 -4.58 -1.23 24.13
CA GLN A 146 -3.79 -0.98 22.92
C GLN A 146 -4.19 0.33 22.26
N ALA A 147 -5.48 0.61 22.12
CA ALA A 147 -5.98 1.86 21.57
C ALA A 147 -5.47 3.07 22.38
N LYS A 148 -5.56 3.01 23.70
CA LYS A 148 -5.03 4.06 24.58
C LYS A 148 -3.53 4.26 24.37
N ARG A 149 -2.76 3.19 24.34
CA ARG A 149 -1.30 3.26 24.12
C ARG A 149 -0.93 3.84 22.77
N ILE A 150 -1.67 3.49 21.68
CA ILE A 150 -1.49 4.05 20.34
C ILE A 150 -1.70 5.56 20.35
N VAL A 151 -2.76 6.03 21.00
CA VAL A 151 -3.07 7.46 21.12
C VAL A 151 -2.02 8.19 21.96
N GLU A 152 -1.61 7.63 23.12
CA GLU A 152 -0.55 8.18 23.97
C GLU A 152 0.78 8.36 23.24
N MET A 153 1.15 7.39 22.40
CA MET A 153 2.37 7.42 21.60
C MET A 153 2.31 8.43 20.43
N GLY A 154 1.13 8.95 20.11
CA GLY A 154 0.94 9.88 19.00
C GLY A 154 1.17 9.23 17.64
N VAL A 155 0.70 7.98 17.45
CA VAL A 155 0.64 7.36 16.11
C VAL A 155 -0.17 8.27 15.21
N ASP A 156 0.32 8.53 14.00
CA ASP A 156 -0.30 9.53 13.12
C ASP A 156 -1.53 8.98 12.39
N GLU A 157 -1.43 7.78 11.88
CA GLU A 157 -2.46 7.15 11.05
C GLU A 157 -2.58 5.64 11.35
N MET A 158 -3.79 5.14 11.28
CA MET A 158 -4.10 3.71 11.22
C MET A 158 -4.83 3.42 9.91
N SER A 159 -4.51 2.32 9.25
CA SER A 159 -5.30 1.82 8.13
C SER A 159 -5.95 0.50 8.53
N ILE A 160 -7.28 0.51 8.64
CA ILE A 160 -8.04 -0.67 9.05
C ILE A 160 -8.77 -1.25 7.84
N SER A 161 -8.63 -2.55 7.66
CA SER A 161 -9.22 -3.25 6.52
C SER A 161 -10.67 -3.62 6.79
N VAL A 162 -11.60 -3.19 5.91
CA VAL A 162 -13.04 -3.50 5.99
C VAL A 162 -13.58 -3.82 4.60
N ASP A 163 -13.95 -5.07 4.32
CA ASP A 163 -14.32 -5.50 2.96
C ASP A 163 -15.82 -5.66 2.72
N GLY A 164 -16.66 -5.23 3.63
CA GLY A 164 -18.12 -5.31 3.50
C GLY A 164 -18.82 -5.16 4.83
N PRO A 165 -20.16 -5.26 4.86
CA PRO A 165 -20.91 -5.35 6.09
C PRO A 165 -20.61 -6.69 6.79
N ASN A 166 -21.07 -6.80 8.03
CA ASN A 166 -20.82 -7.88 8.97
C ASN A 166 -20.49 -9.26 8.35
N GLU A 167 -21.47 -9.94 7.78
CA GLU A 167 -21.34 -11.31 7.25
C GLU A 167 -20.40 -11.37 6.05
N THR A 168 -20.46 -10.39 5.17
CA THR A 168 -19.56 -10.32 4.00
C THR A 168 -18.11 -10.15 4.44
N HIS A 169 -17.85 -9.27 5.39
CA HIS A 169 -16.51 -9.08 5.92
C HIS A 169 -15.99 -10.36 6.57
N ASP A 170 -16.75 -10.96 7.48
CA ASP A 170 -16.35 -12.18 8.20
C ASP A 170 -16.12 -13.35 7.24
N PHE A 171 -16.96 -13.48 6.21
CA PHE A 171 -16.80 -14.48 5.15
C PHE A 171 -15.49 -14.27 4.37
N ILE A 172 -15.21 -13.03 3.93
CA ILE A 172 -13.99 -12.71 3.18
C ILE A 172 -12.74 -12.93 4.05
N ARG A 173 -12.80 -12.52 5.30
CA ARG A 173 -11.69 -12.64 6.27
C ARG A 173 -11.57 -14.04 6.88
N ARG A 174 -12.54 -14.94 6.60
CA ARG A 174 -12.63 -16.31 7.14
C ARG A 174 -12.56 -16.35 8.66
N ARG A 175 -13.18 -15.37 9.31
CA ARG A 175 -13.22 -15.29 10.77
C ARG A 175 -14.48 -14.63 11.26
N GLU A 176 -15.35 -15.40 11.87
CA GLU A 176 -16.56 -14.91 12.52
C GLU A 176 -16.21 -13.88 13.61
N GLY A 177 -16.99 -12.79 13.66
CA GLY A 177 -16.81 -11.71 14.60
C GLY A 177 -15.71 -10.71 14.25
N SER A 178 -15.00 -10.86 13.11
CA SER A 178 -13.93 -9.93 12.73
C SER A 178 -14.46 -8.52 12.48
N PHE A 179 -15.64 -8.39 11.88
CA PHE A 179 -16.29 -7.09 11.69
C PHE A 179 -16.64 -6.41 13.02
N LYS A 180 -17.18 -7.18 13.97
CA LYS A 180 -17.47 -6.66 15.31
C LYS A 180 -16.21 -6.14 16.00
N HIS A 181 -15.10 -6.88 15.91
CA HIS A 181 -13.81 -6.42 16.46
C HIS A 181 -13.34 -5.10 15.86
N ILE A 182 -13.64 -4.84 14.58
CA ILE A 182 -13.33 -3.55 13.95
C ILE A 182 -14.17 -2.44 14.57
N LEU A 183 -15.48 -2.63 14.72
CA LEU A 183 -16.35 -1.63 15.33
C LEU A 183 -15.93 -1.33 16.78
N ASP A 184 -15.60 -2.38 17.56
CA ASP A 184 -15.06 -2.24 18.90
C ASP A 184 -13.72 -1.47 18.89
N SER A 185 -12.86 -1.72 17.92
CA SER A 185 -11.57 -1.03 17.73
C SER A 185 -11.74 0.47 17.43
N LEU A 186 -12.67 0.82 16.56
CA LEU A 186 -12.99 2.20 16.23
C LEU A 186 -13.52 2.94 17.45
N THR A 187 -14.44 2.31 18.19
CA THR A 187 -14.97 2.83 19.46
C THR A 187 -13.85 3.05 20.49
N ASN A 188 -12.97 2.05 20.68
CA ASN A 188 -11.86 2.16 21.60
C ASN A 188 -10.88 3.30 21.25
N LEU A 189 -10.63 3.53 19.95
CA LEU A 189 -9.79 4.64 19.49
C LEU A 189 -10.47 6.00 19.72
N GLU A 190 -11.78 6.11 19.49
CA GLU A 190 -12.53 7.35 19.77
C GLU A 190 -12.54 7.68 21.28
N GLU A 191 -12.85 6.68 22.12
CA GLU A 191 -12.83 6.82 23.57
C GLU A 191 -11.43 7.27 24.05
N ALA A 192 -10.37 6.62 23.59
CA ALA A 192 -8.99 6.96 23.96
C ALA A 192 -8.60 8.37 23.49
N ARG A 193 -8.98 8.77 22.26
CA ARG A 193 -8.74 10.15 21.77
C ARG A 193 -9.46 11.19 22.63
N GLN A 194 -10.70 10.93 22.98
CA GLN A 194 -11.49 11.82 23.83
C GLN A 194 -10.90 11.91 25.25
N GLU A 195 -10.53 10.77 25.86
CA GLU A 195 -9.94 10.72 27.20
C GLU A 195 -8.62 11.50 27.26
N LEU A 196 -7.80 11.40 26.23
CA LEU A 196 -6.46 12.01 26.20
C LEU A 196 -6.41 13.39 25.53
N GLY A 197 -7.55 13.91 25.05
CA GLY A 197 -7.60 15.18 24.35
C GLY A 197 -6.73 15.21 23.10
N ARG A 198 -6.67 14.11 22.35
CA ARG A 198 -5.85 13.95 21.13
C ARG A 198 -6.71 13.82 19.88
N GLU A 199 -6.17 14.25 18.74
CA GLU A 199 -6.83 14.07 17.44
C GLU A 199 -6.28 12.87 16.66
N ASN A 200 -5.08 12.41 16.96
CA ASN A 200 -4.43 11.25 16.36
C ASN A 200 -4.67 9.97 17.16
N PRO A 201 -4.65 8.79 16.48
CA PRO A 201 -4.51 8.64 15.03
C PRO A 201 -5.78 9.01 14.27
N GLY A 202 -5.63 9.46 13.01
CA GLY A 202 -6.69 9.39 12.03
C GLY A 202 -6.81 7.97 11.49
N VAL A 203 -8.02 7.49 11.21
CA VAL A 203 -8.24 6.14 10.68
C VAL A 203 -8.64 6.21 9.21
N GLY A 204 -7.82 5.63 8.34
CA GLY A 204 -8.20 5.27 6.97
C GLY A 204 -8.84 3.88 6.96
N ILE A 205 -9.89 3.71 6.19
CA ILE A 205 -10.48 2.40 5.92
C ILE A 205 -10.05 1.96 4.53
N THR A 206 -9.55 0.73 4.39
CA THR A 206 -9.28 0.12 3.09
C THR A 206 -10.26 -1.02 2.85
N CYS A 207 -11.03 -0.90 1.78
CA CYS A 207 -11.97 -1.93 1.31
C CYS A 207 -11.44 -2.51 0.01
N THR A 208 -10.99 -3.75 0.02
CA THR A 208 -10.61 -4.45 -1.22
C THR A 208 -11.85 -4.92 -1.95
N ILE A 209 -12.09 -4.38 -3.16
CA ILE A 209 -13.27 -4.70 -3.96
C ILE A 209 -12.98 -5.76 -5.03
N SER A 210 -13.86 -6.75 -5.08
CA SER A 210 -13.76 -7.94 -5.94
C SER A 210 -15.15 -8.58 -6.14
N ALA A 211 -15.24 -9.75 -6.78
CA ALA A 211 -16.49 -10.50 -6.88
C ALA A 211 -17.07 -10.90 -5.52
N LEU A 212 -16.22 -11.00 -4.47
CA LEU A 212 -16.66 -11.41 -3.13
C LEU A 212 -17.60 -10.40 -2.46
N ASN A 213 -17.53 -9.13 -2.87
CA ASN A 213 -18.32 -8.04 -2.29
C ASN A 213 -18.94 -7.09 -3.34
N GLN A 214 -18.93 -7.48 -4.63
CA GLN A 214 -19.38 -6.62 -5.74
C GLN A 214 -20.81 -6.09 -5.63
N SER A 215 -21.66 -6.68 -4.79
CA SER A 215 -23.07 -6.30 -4.64
C SER A 215 -23.36 -5.47 -3.37
N ASN A 216 -22.39 -5.32 -2.45
CA ASN A 216 -22.67 -4.72 -1.14
C ASN A 216 -21.50 -3.97 -0.49
N PHE A 217 -20.40 -3.69 -1.20
CA PHE A 217 -19.28 -2.93 -0.60
C PHE A 217 -19.67 -1.49 -0.21
N SER A 218 -20.72 -0.91 -0.81
CA SER A 218 -21.21 0.42 -0.41
C SER A 218 -21.80 0.45 1.02
N GLU A 219 -22.20 -0.70 1.56
CA GLU A 219 -22.76 -0.80 2.91
C GLU A 219 -21.70 -0.58 4.00
N VAL A 220 -20.41 -0.66 3.66
CA VAL A 220 -19.31 -0.21 4.53
C VAL A 220 -19.54 1.23 4.98
N LEU A 221 -20.03 2.11 4.09
CA LEU A 221 -20.31 3.51 4.44
C LEU A 221 -21.46 3.65 5.45
N ASP A 222 -22.50 2.81 5.34
CA ASP A 222 -23.60 2.83 6.29
C ASP A 222 -23.16 2.43 7.70
N ALA A 223 -22.28 1.42 7.79
CA ALA A 223 -21.79 0.91 9.05
C ALA A 223 -20.81 1.86 9.75
N LEU A 224 -20.11 2.69 8.96
CA LEU A 224 -18.99 3.49 9.46
C LEU A 224 -19.26 5.01 9.54
N LYS A 225 -20.38 5.50 9.04
CA LYS A 225 -20.69 6.93 8.88
C LYS A 225 -20.64 7.75 10.17
N ASP A 226 -20.88 7.13 11.31
CA ASP A 226 -20.99 7.82 12.59
C ASP A 226 -19.65 7.90 13.38
N TYR A 227 -18.60 7.19 12.92
CA TYR A 227 -17.29 7.21 13.54
C TYR A 227 -16.47 8.42 13.10
N LYS A 228 -16.20 9.35 14.03
CA LYS A 228 -15.43 10.59 13.78
C LYS A 228 -13.92 10.36 13.65
N VAL A 229 -13.44 9.23 14.11
CA VAL A 229 -12.02 8.86 13.98
C VAL A 229 -11.65 8.57 12.51
N ILE A 230 -12.64 8.24 11.67
CA ILE A 230 -12.43 7.90 10.26
C ILE A 230 -12.17 9.18 9.46
N THR A 231 -11.03 9.21 8.78
CA THR A 231 -10.58 10.34 7.94
C THR A 231 -10.73 10.10 6.44
N SER A 232 -10.71 8.83 6.02
CA SER A 232 -10.86 8.42 4.62
C SER A 232 -11.32 6.98 4.50
N ILE A 233 -11.98 6.68 3.39
CA ILE A 233 -12.37 5.32 3.00
C ILE A 233 -11.90 5.10 1.57
N GLU A 234 -11.04 4.10 1.36
CA GLU A 234 -10.48 3.78 0.06
C GLU A 234 -11.01 2.42 -0.42
N PHE A 235 -11.67 2.42 -1.58
CA PHE A 235 -12.14 1.23 -2.27
C PHE A 235 -11.07 0.81 -3.27
N GLU A 236 -10.27 -0.18 -2.89
CA GLU A 236 -9.12 -0.65 -3.65
C GLU A 236 -9.52 -1.78 -4.59
N TYR A 237 -9.43 -1.53 -5.90
CA TYR A 237 -9.56 -2.60 -6.88
C TYR A 237 -8.47 -3.63 -6.66
N MET A 238 -8.86 -4.86 -6.38
CA MET A 238 -7.90 -5.90 -6.10
C MET A 238 -6.82 -5.98 -7.18
N PHE A 239 -5.55 -6.00 -6.76
CA PHE A 239 -4.42 -6.27 -7.64
C PHE A 239 -4.43 -7.73 -8.09
N TYR A 240 -4.21 -7.95 -9.36
CA TYR A 240 -3.97 -9.27 -9.91
C TYR A 240 -3.02 -9.20 -11.11
N THR A 241 -2.50 -10.34 -11.50
CA THR A 241 -1.66 -10.47 -12.70
C THR A 241 -1.90 -11.84 -13.32
N GLU A 242 -1.66 -11.92 -14.61
CA GLU A 242 -1.72 -13.19 -15.34
C GLU A 242 -0.31 -13.71 -15.60
N ARG A 243 -0.18 -15.02 -15.73
CA ARG A 243 1.11 -15.69 -15.92
C ARG A 243 1.87 -15.19 -17.15
N TRP A 244 1.16 -14.88 -18.26
CA TRP A 244 1.82 -14.33 -19.44
C TRP A 244 2.45 -12.97 -19.14
N ALA A 245 1.79 -12.13 -18.36
CA ALA A 245 2.28 -10.80 -17.98
C ALA A 245 3.48 -10.89 -17.02
N GLU A 246 3.49 -11.86 -16.14
CA GLU A 246 4.65 -12.16 -15.28
C GLU A 246 5.86 -12.58 -16.13
N LYS A 247 5.70 -13.61 -16.97
CA LYS A 247 6.77 -14.09 -17.87
C LYS A 247 7.26 -13.01 -18.84
N ALA A 248 6.37 -12.17 -19.36
CA ALA A 248 6.76 -11.07 -20.21
C ALA A 248 7.54 -9.99 -19.44
N THR A 249 7.16 -9.72 -18.18
CA THR A 249 7.87 -8.78 -17.31
C THR A 249 9.26 -9.31 -16.95
N GLU A 250 9.37 -10.58 -16.59
CA GLU A 250 10.66 -11.23 -16.27
C GLU A 250 11.68 -11.09 -17.39
N LYS A 251 11.24 -11.22 -18.64
CA LYS A 251 12.13 -11.06 -19.81
C LYS A 251 12.65 -9.64 -20.03
N LEU A 252 11.93 -8.65 -19.53
CA LEU A 252 12.28 -7.24 -19.67
C LEU A 252 13.23 -6.76 -18.57
N ILE A 253 13.20 -7.41 -17.41
CA ILE A 253 13.98 -6.98 -16.24
C ILE A 253 15.31 -7.74 -16.22
N PRO A 254 16.46 -7.07 -16.42
CA PRO A 254 17.77 -7.70 -16.41
C PRO A 254 18.29 -7.96 -14.99
N LEU A 255 17.42 -8.45 -14.10
CA LEU A 255 17.70 -8.73 -12.68
C LEU A 255 17.01 -10.02 -12.29
N PRO A 256 17.53 -10.76 -11.31
CA PRO A 256 16.87 -11.95 -10.80
C PRO A 256 15.47 -11.63 -10.26
N VAL A 257 14.47 -12.30 -10.79
CA VAL A 257 13.10 -12.27 -10.28
C VAL A 257 12.89 -13.51 -9.44
N ALA A 258 12.25 -13.37 -8.29
CA ALA A 258 11.97 -14.51 -7.42
C ALA A 258 11.09 -15.54 -8.17
N PRO A 259 11.48 -16.83 -8.17
CA PRO A 259 10.70 -17.87 -8.82
C PRO A 259 9.32 -17.99 -8.17
N LYS A 260 8.30 -18.20 -8.99
CA LYS A 260 6.93 -18.48 -8.55
C LYS A 260 6.51 -19.89 -8.96
N GLU A 261 5.67 -20.49 -8.15
CA GLU A 261 5.09 -21.80 -8.48
C GLU A 261 4.25 -21.73 -9.76
N GLU A 262 4.35 -22.78 -10.59
CA GLU A 262 3.94 -22.75 -11.99
C GLU A 262 2.43 -22.69 -12.27
N ASP A 263 1.53 -22.93 -11.30
CA ASP A 263 0.11 -23.19 -11.53
C ASP A 263 -0.90 -22.27 -10.85
N GLN A 264 -0.56 -20.98 -10.66
CA GLN A 264 -1.53 -20.05 -10.10
C GLN A 264 -2.62 -19.69 -11.13
N VAL A 265 -3.74 -20.38 -11.07
CA VAL A 265 -4.97 -19.99 -11.75
C VAL A 265 -5.52 -18.73 -11.09
N LEU A 266 -5.95 -17.74 -11.87
CA LEU A 266 -6.63 -16.56 -11.35
C LEU A 266 -7.76 -16.97 -10.39
N PRO A 267 -7.76 -16.48 -9.15
CA PRO A 267 -8.80 -16.82 -8.20
C PRO A 267 -10.20 -16.46 -8.73
N PHE A 268 -11.21 -17.25 -8.37
CA PHE A 268 -12.59 -17.07 -8.85
C PHE A 268 -13.14 -15.67 -8.59
N TYR A 269 -12.77 -15.04 -7.49
CA TYR A 269 -13.21 -13.68 -7.11
C TYR A 269 -12.68 -12.57 -8.02
N LEU A 270 -11.85 -12.88 -8.97
CA LEU A 270 -11.42 -11.98 -10.05
C LEU A 270 -12.10 -12.28 -11.38
N ARG A 271 -12.72 -13.46 -11.53
CA ARG A 271 -13.37 -13.89 -12.77
C ARG A 271 -14.87 -13.67 -12.76
N ASP A 272 -15.51 -13.83 -11.60
CA ASP A 272 -16.96 -13.81 -11.45
C ASP A 272 -17.49 -12.39 -11.20
N ILE A 273 -16.91 -11.39 -11.90
CA ILE A 273 -17.36 -10.01 -11.85
C ILE A 273 -18.53 -9.82 -12.81
N ASP A 274 -19.66 -9.36 -12.28
CA ASP A 274 -20.75 -8.78 -13.06
C ASP A 274 -20.55 -7.26 -13.11
N VAL A 275 -20.26 -6.74 -14.30
CA VAL A 275 -19.95 -5.32 -14.50
C VAL A 275 -21.13 -4.42 -14.18
N ASP A 276 -22.38 -4.87 -14.42
CA ASP A 276 -23.56 -4.09 -14.15
C ASP A 276 -23.83 -3.97 -12.66
N ILE A 277 -23.74 -5.08 -11.93
CA ILE A 277 -23.85 -5.12 -10.47
C ILE A 277 -22.73 -4.28 -9.85
N PHE A 278 -21.49 -4.49 -10.29
CA PHE A 278 -20.34 -3.76 -9.77
C PHE A 278 -20.45 -2.24 -10.00
N HIS A 279 -20.81 -1.83 -11.22
CA HIS A 279 -21.01 -0.42 -11.54
C HIS A 279 -22.16 0.21 -10.73
N ALA A 280 -23.28 -0.49 -10.58
CA ALA A 280 -24.37 -0.02 -9.75
C ALA A 280 -23.92 0.22 -8.29
N GLU A 281 -23.07 -0.67 -7.77
CA GLU A 281 -22.54 -0.56 -6.42
C GLU A 281 -21.52 0.59 -6.27
N VAL A 282 -20.71 0.85 -7.31
CA VAL A 282 -19.84 2.04 -7.38
C VAL A 282 -20.68 3.32 -7.31
N GLN A 283 -21.78 3.40 -8.07
CA GLN A 283 -22.66 4.58 -8.07
C GLN A 283 -23.35 4.77 -6.71
N LYS A 284 -23.80 3.70 -6.07
CA LYS A 284 -24.34 3.75 -4.68
C LYS A 284 -23.29 4.27 -3.70
N THR A 285 -22.03 3.80 -3.82
CA THR A 285 -20.94 4.24 -2.97
C THR A 285 -20.70 5.73 -3.09
N LEU A 286 -20.64 6.26 -4.32
CA LEU A 286 -20.46 7.70 -4.56
C LEU A 286 -21.62 8.53 -4.00
N ALA A 287 -22.85 8.04 -4.17
CA ALA A 287 -24.04 8.69 -3.63
C ALA A 287 -24.04 8.73 -2.09
N LYS A 288 -23.75 7.60 -1.44
CA LYS A 288 -23.66 7.50 0.03
C LYS A 288 -22.50 8.35 0.58
N ALA A 289 -21.33 8.33 -0.05
CA ALA A 289 -20.20 9.15 0.35
C ALA A 289 -20.57 10.65 0.35
N LYS A 290 -21.26 11.11 -0.69
CA LYS A 290 -21.77 12.48 -0.77
C LYS A 290 -22.84 12.76 0.32
N GLN A 291 -23.80 11.86 0.50
CA GLN A 291 -24.88 11.97 1.48
C GLN A 291 -24.32 12.06 2.91
N TYR A 292 -23.38 11.19 3.26
CA TYR A 292 -22.80 11.12 4.61
C TYR A 292 -21.62 12.07 4.81
N LYS A 293 -21.21 12.79 3.76
CA LYS A 293 -20.04 13.69 3.76
C LYS A 293 -18.74 12.97 4.15
N LEU A 294 -18.60 11.71 3.72
CA LEU A 294 -17.42 10.91 3.94
C LEU A 294 -16.39 11.14 2.80
N ASN A 295 -15.14 11.16 3.16
CA ASN A 295 -14.04 11.20 2.20
C ASN A 295 -13.79 9.77 1.67
N ALA A 296 -14.48 9.39 0.62
CA ALA A 296 -14.38 8.08 -0.01
C ALA A 296 -13.85 8.19 -1.45
N ALA A 297 -12.96 7.29 -1.83
CA ALA A 297 -12.32 7.27 -3.13
C ALA A 297 -12.11 5.84 -3.65
N PHE A 298 -12.03 5.68 -4.97
CA PHE A 298 -11.65 4.43 -5.63
C PHE A 298 -10.19 4.48 -6.06
N GLN A 299 -9.49 3.35 -5.92
CA GLN A 299 -8.08 3.21 -6.27
C GLN A 299 -7.85 1.98 -7.16
N PRO A 300 -7.50 2.13 -8.46
CA PRO A 300 -7.47 3.40 -9.20
C PRO A 300 -8.87 4.04 -9.31
N PRO A 301 -8.98 5.34 -9.65
CA PRO A 301 -10.25 6.08 -9.63
C PRO A 301 -11.13 5.76 -10.86
N ILE A 302 -11.46 4.49 -11.04
CA ILE A 302 -12.32 3.95 -12.09
C ILE A 302 -13.75 3.89 -11.53
N THR A 303 -14.67 4.66 -12.13
CA THR A 303 -16.05 4.75 -11.65
C THR A 303 -17.11 4.58 -12.73
N ASP A 304 -16.70 4.49 -13.97
CA ASP A 304 -17.57 4.27 -15.13
C ASP A 304 -17.60 2.79 -15.55
N LYS A 305 -18.69 2.38 -16.18
CA LYS A 305 -18.93 0.99 -16.58
C LYS A 305 -17.89 0.45 -17.54
N GLU A 306 -17.45 1.27 -18.51
CA GLU A 306 -16.44 0.85 -19.50
C GLU A 306 -15.09 0.62 -18.83
N GLY A 307 -14.67 1.54 -17.96
CA GLY A 307 -13.43 1.41 -17.19
C GLY A 307 -13.42 0.17 -16.29
N ILE A 308 -14.55 -0.13 -15.63
CA ILE A 308 -14.71 -1.36 -14.82
C ILE A 308 -14.56 -2.59 -15.70
N GLY A 309 -15.24 -2.64 -16.87
CA GLY A 309 -15.11 -3.72 -17.82
C GLY A 309 -13.66 -3.93 -18.29
N LYS A 310 -12.97 -2.86 -18.64
CA LYS A 310 -11.55 -2.91 -19.03
C LYS A 310 -10.65 -3.34 -17.87
N ARG A 311 -10.97 -2.90 -16.63
CA ARG A 311 -10.21 -3.28 -15.45
C ARG A 311 -10.18 -4.79 -15.24
N PHE A 312 -11.31 -5.47 -15.39
CA PHE A 312 -11.42 -6.89 -15.07
C PHE A 312 -11.26 -7.82 -16.29
N PHE A 313 -11.61 -7.38 -17.50
CA PHE A 313 -11.66 -8.26 -18.67
C PHE A 313 -10.68 -7.93 -19.78
N ASP A 314 -10.13 -6.71 -19.85
CA ASP A 314 -9.07 -6.39 -20.80
C ASP A 314 -7.70 -6.43 -20.08
N VAL A 315 -7.07 -7.60 -20.11
CA VAL A 315 -5.79 -7.84 -19.40
C VAL A 315 -4.63 -6.99 -19.89
N THR A 316 -4.75 -6.41 -21.07
CA THR A 316 -3.71 -5.55 -21.67
C THR A 316 -3.91 -4.08 -21.33
N HIS A 317 -5.12 -3.68 -20.93
CA HIS A 317 -5.43 -2.30 -20.60
C HIS A 317 -4.83 -1.89 -19.27
N ALA A 318 -4.05 -0.83 -19.28
CA ALA A 318 -3.54 -0.15 -18.07
C ALA A 318 -4.28 1.18 -17.86
N TYR A 319 -4.57 1.52 -16.60
CA TYR A 319 -5.20 2.79 -16.25
C TYR A 319 -4.30 3.99 -16.54
N VAL A 320 -2.99 3.82 -16.37
CA VAL A 320 -1.94 4.77 -16.75
C VAL A 320 -0.75 4.01 -17.33
N GLU A 321 0.01 4.67 -18.20
CA GLU A 321 1.12 4.07 -18.95
C GLU A 321 2.50 4.43 -18.38
N THR A 322 2.56 5.14 -17.26
CA THR A 322 3.80 5.57 -16.63
C THR A 322 3.73 5.35 -15.12
N CYS A 323 4.77 4.76 -14.57
CA CYS A 323 4.86 4.50 -13.13
C CYS A 323 6.02 5.26 -12.49
N PHE A 324 5.72 6.06 -11.46
CA PHE A 324 6.72 6.79 -10.66
C PHE A 324 6.98 6.15 -9.28
N TYR A 325 6.28 5.08 -8.95
CA TYR A 325 6.35 4.48 -7.63
C TYR A 325 7.79 4.14 -7.18
N PRO A 326 8.69 3.58 -8.04
CA PRO A 326 10.07 3.28 -7.65
C PRO A 326 10.95 4.50 -7.33
N TRP A 327 10.51 5.72 -7.67
CA TRP A 327 11.19 6.96 -7.26
C TRP A 327 10.61 7.60 -6.00
N LYS A 328 9.47 7.07 -5.52
CA LYS A 328 8.63 7.66 -4.49
C LYS A 328 8.60 6.85 -3.20
N ALA A 329 8.61 5.52 -3.32
CA ALA A 329 8.46 4.60 -2.21
C ALA A 329 9.24 3.29 -2.41
N ALA A 330 9.44 2.57 -1.33
CA ALA A 330 10.01 1.23 -1.29
C ALA A 330 9.33 0.37 -0.22
N ARG A 331 9.56 -0.93 -0.29
CA ARG A 331 9.13 -1.93 0.68
C ARG A 331 10.32 -2.70 1.22
N VAL A 332 10.26 -3.05 2.49
CA VAL A 332 11.20 -3.98 3.13
C VAL A 332 10.38 -5.11 3.72
N ASN A 333 10.66 -6.35 3.29
CA ASN A 333 9.93 -7.52 3.79
C ASN A 333 10.44 -7.97 5.17
N PRO A 334 9.78 -8.92 5.85
CA PRO A 334 10.19 -9.37 7.18
C PRO A 334 11.61 -9.95 7.24
N TYR A 335 12.17 -10.36 6.11
CA TYR A 335 13.51 -10.96 6.01
C TYR A 335 14.61 -9.94 5.69
N GLY A 336 14.23 -8.66 5.58
CA GLY A 336 15.15 -7.56 5.29
C GLY A 336 15.41 -7.31 3.81
N ASP A 337 14.74 -8.03 2.88
CA ASP A 337 14.88 -7.76 1.46
C ASP A 337 14.17 -6.49 1.06
N VAL A 338 14.81 -5.69 0.22
CA VAL A 338 14.30 -4.41 -0.27
C VAL A 338 13.68 -4.59 -1.65
N TYR A 339 12.42 -4.19 -1.78
CA TYR A 339 11.65 -4.20 -3.02
C TYR A 339 11.13 -2.80 -3.38
N SER A 340 10.82 -2.60 -4.65
CA SER A 340 10.07 -1.39 -5.04
C SER A 340 8.57 -1.55 -4.75
N CYS A 341 7.95 -2.53 -5.39
CA CYS A 341 6.49 -2.72 -5.43
C CYS A 341 6.14 -4.22 -5.49
N SER A 342 4.99 -4.58 -6.03
CA SER A 342 4.57 -5.97 -6.25
C SER A 342 5.33 -6.73 -7.36
N ILE A 343 6.35 -6.13 -7.96
CA ILE A 343 7.29 -6.85 -8.82
C ILE A 343 8.35 -7.48 -7.92
N ASP A 344 8.48 -8.79 -7.99
CA ASP A 344 9.29 -9.58 -7.05
C ASP A 344 10.78 -9.57 -7.42
N VAL A 345 11.35 -8.36 -7.48
CA VAL A 345 12.79 -8.11 -7.66
C VAL A 345 13.33 -7.52 -6.38
N ALA A 346 14.18 -8.27 -5.70
CA ALA A 346 14.91 -7.79 -4.53
C ALA A 346 16.15 -6.99 -4.97
N PHE A 347 16.29 -5.78 -4.46
CA PHE A 347 17.42 -4.90 -4.77
C PHE A 347 18.58 -5.02 -3.78
N GLY A 348 18.49 -5.96 -2.89
CA GLY A 348 19.45 -6.27 -1.83
C GLY A 348 18.76 -6.50 -0.50
N ASN A 349 19.54 -6.75 0.53
CA ASN A 349 19.05 -7.05 1.87
C ASN A 349 19.70 -6.09 2.89
N ILE A 350 18.91 -5.57 3.83
CA ILE A 350 19.39 -4.60 4.83
C ILE A 350 20.46 -5.17 5.77
N ARG A 351 20.58 -6.49 5.88
CA ARG A 351 21.65 -7.15 6.62
C ARG A 351 23.01 -7.11 5.90
N GLN A 352 22.98 -6.91 4.57
CA GLN A 352 24.19 -6.84 3.74
C GLN A 352 24.65 -5.39 3.55
N ALA A 353 23.71 -4.46 3.44
CA ALA A 353 24.00 -3.04 3.31
C ALA A 353 22.81 -2.21 3.81
N PRO A 354 23.03 -1.02 4.40
CA PRO A 354 21.95 -0.17 4.86
C PRO A 354 21.04 0.23 3.69
N PHE A 355 19.75 0.46 3.98
CA PHE A 355 18.74 0.84 2.99
C PHE A 355 19.16 2.06 2.16
N SER A 356 19.81 3.04 2.80
CA SER A 356 20.31 4.27 2.16
C SER A 356 21.31 3.99 1.02
N LYS A 357 22.05 2.90 1.10
CA LYS A 357 22.95 2.44 0.03
C LYS A 357 22.19 1.66 -1.05
N LEU A 358 21.26 0.80 -0.64
CA LEU A 358 20.48 -0.03 -1.55
C LEU A 358 19.53 0.82 -2.43
N TRP A 359 18.94 1.89 -1.90
CA TRP A 359 17.99 2.75 -2.59
C TRP A 359 18.49 3.35 -3.90
N ASN A 360 19.77 3.65 -3.97
CA ASN A 360 20.44 4.11 -5.18
C ASN A 360 21.58 3.17 -5.61
N GLY A 361 21.53 1.90 -5.20
CA GLY A 361 22.43 0.85 -5.67
C GLY A 361 22.16 0.50 -7.14
N ASP A 362 23.12 -0.18 -7.77
CA ASP A 362 23.10 -0.46 -9.21
C ASP A 362 21.84 -1.24 -9.65
N SER A 363 21.41 -2.23 -8.87
CA SER A 363 20.19 -3.01 -9.16
C SER A 363 18.95 -2.13 -9.19
N TYR A 364 18.81 -1.23 -8.19
CA TYR A 364 17.65 -0.34 -8.13
C TYR A 364 17.66 0.71 -9.25
N GLN A 365 18.84 1.25 -9.59
CA GLN A 365 18.99 2.17 -10.72
C GLN A 365 18.69 1.47 -12.05
N THR A 366 19.18 0.26 -12.25
CA THR A 366 18.89 -0.54 -13.45
C THR A 366 17.39 -0.79 -13.60
N PHE A 367 16.72 -1.22 -12.54
CA PHE A 367 15.28 -1.41 -12.54
C PHE A 367 14.52 -0.14 -12.93
N ARG A 368 14.88 1.02 -12.37
CA ARG A 368 14.25 2.30 -12.69
C ARG A 368 14.46 2.71 -14.14
N ARG A 369 15.66 2.53 -14.69
CA ARG A 369 15.95 2.79 -16.11
C ARG A 369 15.08 1.93 -17.01
N THR A 370 15.08 0.61 -16.77
CA THR A 370 14.24 -0.32 -17.53
C THR A 370 12.76 0.03 -17.45
N LEU A 371 12.25 0.34 -16.26
CA LEU A 371 10.84 0.75 -16.11
C LEU A 371 10.54 2.06 -16.85
N LYS A 372 11.46 3.03 -16.81
CA LYS A 372 11.29 4.29 -17.54
C LYS A 372 11.24 4.08 -19.06
N GLU A 373 12.08 3.21 -19.57
CA GLU A 373 12.10 2.84 -21.01
C GLU A 373 10.81 2.13 -21.45
N GLN A 374 10.24 1.30 -20.57
CA GLN A 374 9.00 0.56 -20.85
C GLN A 374 7.72 1.36 -20.54
N GLY A 375 7.82 2.46 -19.77
CA GLY A 375 6.68 3.16 -19.18
C GLY A 375 6.08 2.37 -18.00
N ILE A 376 5.55 1.19 -18.28
CA ILE A 376 5.11 0.18 -17.30
C ILE A 376 5.53 -1.23 -17.79
N PHE A 377 5.59 -2.18 -16.87
CA PHE A 377 5.75 -3.59 -17.26
C PHE A 377 4.39 -4.26 -17.52
N PRO A 378 4.34 -5.36 -18.29
CA PRO A 378 3.10 -6.11 -18.50
C PRO A 378 2.38 -6.52 -17.21
N LYS A 379 3.12 -6.88 -16.16
CA LYS A 379 2.57 -7.19 -14.83
C LYS A 379 1.89 -5.99 -14.16
N CYS A 380 2.19 -4.77 -14.57
CA CYS A 380 1.65 -3.56 -13.95
C CYS A 380 0.24 -3.19 -14.42
N THR A 381 -0.29 -3.76 -15.50
CA THR A 381 -1.56 -3.35 -16.10
C THR A 381 -2.74 -3.32 -15.12
N LYS A 382 -2.73 -4.23 -14.12
CA LYS A 382 -3.77 -4.34 -13.08
C LYS A 382 -3.29 -3.92 -11.69
N CYS A 383 -2.25 -3.11 -11.62
CA CYS A 383 -1.76 -2.59 -10.36
C CYS A 383 -2.69 -1.51 -9.79
N CYS A 384 -3.08 -1.63 -8.52
CA CYS A 384 -3.92 -0.63 -7.83
C CYS A 384 -3.15 0.69 -7.60
N ALA A 385 -1.82 0.63 -7.46
CA ALA A 385 -0.99 1.83 -7.27
C ALA A 385 -0.77 2.67 -8.56
N LEU A 386 -1.22 2.20 -9.73
CA LEU A 386 -1.20 2.96 -10.98
C LEU A 386 -2.37 3.95 -11.06
N SER A 387 -2.29 5.02 -10.30
CA SER A 387 -3.35 6.03 -10.21
C SER A 387 -2.86 7.46 -10.38
N ASP A 388 -1.56 7.67 -10.47
CA ASP A 388 -0.96 9.01 -10.54
C ASP A 388 -1.14 9.64 -11.94
N ARG A 389 -2.33 10.20 -12.20
CA ARG A 389 -2.60 11.09 -13.35
C ARG A 389 -2.13 12.53 -13.13
N VAL A 390 -1.32 12.79 -12.11
CA VAL A 390 -0.84 14.15 -11.80
C VAL A 390 -0.08 14.77 -12.97
N TRP A 391 0.51 13.92 -13.85
CA TRP A 391 1.21 14.38 -15.05
C TRP A 391 0.32 14.93 -16.13
N ASP A 392 -0.87 14.41 -16.28
CA ASP A 392 -1.84 14.88 -17.29
C ASP A 392 -2.30 16.30 -16.96
N GLN A 393 -2.09 16.73 -15.72
CA GLN A 393 -2.51 18.03 -15.20
C GLN A 393 -1.35 19.04 -15.08
N LEU A 394 -0.09 18.59 -15.23
CA LEU A 394 1.04 19.51 -15.20
C LEU A 394 1.29 20.07 -16.61
N PRO A 395 1.45 21.38 -16.75
CA PRO A 395 1.88 21.96 -18.02
C PRO A 395 3.21 21.34 -18.42
N GLN A 396 3.38 21.05 -19.71
CA GLN A 396 4.63 20.50 -20.22
C GLN A 396 5.78 21.44 -19.86
N ILE A 397 6.57 21.06 -18.89
CA ILE A 397 7.74 21.81 -18.46
C ILE A 397 8.84 21.50 -19.46
N LYS A 398 9.17 22.46 -20.32
CA LYS A 398 10.40 22.41 -21.13
C LYS A 398 11.56 22.73 -20.18
N LEU A 399 12.40 21.72 -19.89
CA LEU A 399 13.66 21.88 -19.19
C LEU A 399 14.77 22.33 -20.13
#